data_41a8e58c888fb401b4b1b81b57416187
#
_entry.id   41a8e58c888fb401b4b1b81b57416187
#
_cell.length_a   1.000
_cell.length_b   1.000
_cell.length_c   1.000
_cell.angle_alpha   90.00
_cell.angle_beta   90.00
_cell.angle_gamma   90.00
#
_symmetry.space_group_name_H-M   'P 1'
#
loop_
_entity.id
_entity.type
_entity.pdbx_description
1 polymer ?
#
loop_
_entity_poly.entity_id
_entity_poly.type
_entity_poly.pdbx_seq_one_letter_code
_entity_poly.pdbx_strand_id
1 'polypeptide(L)'
;MLGSSSEIKAFYYYNLSANRNHSESQKNLGYCYEFGRGTEKNLEEAFKWYKKSADNGYKEVYDTLGNFYKLGKGTEINLEEAFKWYKKSAENGNNESFQNLALCYDIG
;
A
#
# COMPACT_ATOMS: atom_id res chain seq x y z
N MET A 1 12.64 -17.07 9.42
CA MET A 1 13.69 -16.49 8.55
C MET A 1 13.19 -15.24 7.87
N LEU A 2 14.00 -14.18 7.88
CA LEU A 2 13.59 -12.88 7.35
C LEU A 2 13.85 -12.73 5.84
N GLY A 3 14.15 -13.82 5.15
CA GLY A 3 14.44 -13.81 3.74
C GLY A 3 15.92 -13.92 3.45
N SER A 4 16.29 -13.77 2.18
CA SER A 4 17.68 -13.88 1.74
C SER A 4 18.50 -12.67 2.17
N SER A 5 19.82 -12.79 2.05
CA SER A 5 20.72 -11.67 2.30
C SER A 5 20.37 -10.47 1.40
N SER A 6 20.00 -10.73 0.14
CA SER A 6 19.61 -9.67 -0.79
C SER A 6 18.31 -8.97 -0.34
N GLU A 7 17.34 -9.73 0.16
CA GLU A 7 16.10 -9.15 0.65
C GLU A 7 16.32 -8.29 1.88
N ILE A 8 17.17 -8.75 2.79
CA ILE A 8 17.52 -7.99 4.01
C ILE A 8 18.20 -6.67 3.64
N LYS A 9 19.12 -6.70 2.69
CA LYS A 9 19.80 -5.50 2.20
C LYS A 9 18.85 -4.56 1.50
N ALA A 10 17.94 -5.10 0.67
CA ALA A 10 16.93 -4.30 -0.02
C ALA A 10 16.03 -3.59 0.99
N PHE A 11 15.56 -4.31 2.00
CA PHE A 11 14.75 -3.72 3.05
C PHE A 11 15.48 -2.56 3.73
N TYR A 12 16.76 -2.76 4.05
CA TYR A 12 17.58 -1.73 4.70
C TYR A 12 17.61 -0.44 3.86
N TYR A 13 17.88 -0.57 2.56
CA TYR A 13 18.00 0.60 1.69
C TYR A 13 16.64 1.24 1.37
N TYR A 14 15.58 0.45 1.25
CA TYR A 14 14.24 1.01 1.11
C TYR A 14 13.87 1.82 2.35
N ASN A 15 14.24 1.32 3.54
CA ASN A 15 13.98 2.02 4.80
C ASN A 15 14.70 3.38 4.81
N LEU A 16 15.96 3.41 4.45
CA LEU A 16 16.71 4.68 4.40
C LEU A 16 16.08 5.67 3.43
N SER A 17 15.74 5.21 2.24
CA SER A 17 15.16 6.07 1.19
C SER A 17 13.75 6.53 1.55
N ALA A 18 12.93 5.63 2.10
CA ALA A 18 11.56 5.94 2.51
C ALA A 18 11.54 7.00 3.60
N ASN A 19 12.50 6.95 4.51
CA ASN A 19 12.62 7.95 5.59
C ASN A 19 13.13 9.30 5.08
N ARG A 20 13.58 9.36 3.83
CA ARG A 20 13.93 10.61 3.13
C ARG A 20 12.77 11.08 2.25
N ASN A 21 11.58 10.59 2.50
CA ASN A 21 10.34 10.97 1.84
C ASN A 21 10.27 10.59 0.35
N HIS A 22 10.98 9.56 -0.08
CA HIS A 22 10.94 9.05 -1.44
C HIS A 22 9.74 8.12 -1.61
N SER A 23 8.74 8.54 -2.37
CA SER A 23 7.44 7.86 -2.41
C SER A 23 7.49 6.43 -2.95
N GLU A 24 8.29 6.17 -3.97
CA GLU A 24 8.43 4.81 -4.50
C GLU A 24 9.07 3.88 -3.48
N SER A 25 10.08 4.36 -2.74
CA SER A 25 10.71 3.58 -1.68
C SER A 25 9.76 3.31 -0.54
N GLN A 26 8.86 4.26 -0.25
CA GLN A 26 7.81 4.06 0.75
C GLN A 26 6.88 2.92 0.35
N LYS A 27 6.48 2.86 -0.93
CA LYS A 27 5.70 1.75 -1.45
C LYS A 27 6.46 0.44 -1.32
N ASN A 28 7.74 0.43 -1.70
CA ASN A 28 8.56 -0.77 -1.62
C ASN A 28 8.74 -1.24 -0.18
N LEU A 29 8.88 -0.31 0.75
CA LEU A 29 8.97 -0.64 2.17
C LEU A 29 7.66 -1.22 2.68
N GLY A 30 6.53 -0.66 2.26
CA GLY A 30 5.21 -1.21 2.57
C GLY A 30 5.09 -2.65 2.08
N TYR A 31 5.56 -2.91 0.86
CA TYR A 31 5.57 -4.26 0.28
C TYR A 31 6.40 -5.23 1.12
N CYS A 32 7.58 -4.80 1.58
CA CYS A 32 8.42 -5.62 2.44
C CYS A 32 7.68 -6.04 3.71
N TYR A 33 6.98 -5.12 4.34
CA TYR A 33 6.21 -5.43 5.55
C TYR A 33 4.97 -6.26 5.24
N GLU A 34 4.32 -6.03 4.11
CA GLU A 34 3.11 -6.79 3.76
C GLU A 34 3.43 -8.27 3.55
N PHE A 35 4.55 -8.58 2.92
CA PHE A 35 4.88 -9.95 2.53
C PHE A 35 6.06 -10.55 3.32
N GLY A 36 6.59 -9.80 4.28
CA GLY A 36 7.70 -10.31 5.09
C GLY A 36 8.98 -10.47 4.29
N ARG A 37 9.34 -9.49 3.45
CA ARG A 37 10.53 -9.53 2.60
C ARG A 37 11.65 -8.73 3.26
N GLY A 38 12.63 -9.44 3.79
CA GLY A 38 13.77 -8.82 4.48
C GLY A 38 13.46 -8.33 5.89
N THR A 39 12.23 -8.53 6.33
CA THR A 39 11.76 -8.16 7.68
C THR A 39 10.59 -9.07 8.02
N GLU A 40 10.14 -9.05 9.24
CA GLU A 40 8.93 -9.77 9.63
C GLU A 40 7.71 -9.11 9.01
N LYS A 41 6.71 -9.92 8.66
CA LYS A 41 5.43 -9.43 8.16
C LYS A 41 4.77 -8.58 9.23
N ASN A 42 4.31 -7.38 8.83
CA ASN A 42 3.64 -6.46 9.74
C ASN A 42 2.67 -5.60 8.92
N LEU A 43 1.38 -5.94 8.99
CA LEU A 43 0.38 -5.24 8.18
C LEU A 43 0.14 -3.79 8.63
N GLU A 44 0.32 -3.50 9.91
CA GLU A 44 0.18 -2.12 10.40
C GLU A 44 1.28 -1.22 9.83
N GLU A 45 2.52 -1.72 9.79
CA GLU A 45 3.62 -0.98 9.18
C GLU A 45 3.42 -0.87 7.67
N ALA A 46 2.95 -1.94 7.02
CA ALA A 46 2.67 -1.91 5.58
C ALA A 46 1.64 -0.82 5.27
N PHE A 47 0.55 -0.77 6.02
CA PHE A 47 -0.49 0.24 5.86
C PHE A 47 0.10 1.65 5.99
N LYS A 48 0.88 1.87 7.03
CA LYS A 48 1.48 3.18 7.32
C LYS A 48 2.34 3.67 6.14
N TRP A 49 3.18 2.79 5.58
CA TRP A 49 4.07 3.17 4.49
C TRP A 49 3.33 3.33 3.16
N TYR A 50 2.34 2.49 2.89
CA TYR A 50 1.49 2.67 1.70
C TYR A 50 0.74 4.00 1.78
N LYS A 51 0.22 4.34 2.96
CA LYS A 51 -0.48 5.61 3.13
C LYS A 51 0.45 6.80 2.91
N LYS A 52 1.66 6.76 3.44
CA LYS A 52 2.65 7.82 3.20
C LYS A 52 2.98 7.95 1.73
N SER A 53 3.17 6.84 1.04
CA SER A 53 3.45 6.83 -0.39
C SER A 53 2.29 7.46 -1.18
N ALA A 54 1.06 7.09 -0.85
CA ALA A 54 -0.13 7.64 -1.50
C ALA A 54 -0.28 9.14 -1.22
N ASP A 55 -0.06 9.55 0.02
CA ASP A 55 -0.14 10.96 0.39
C ASP A 55 0.94 11.79 -0.31
N ASN A 56 2.04 11.16 -0.69
CA ASN A 56 3.10 11.78 -1.50
C ASN A 56 2.83 11.70 -3.00
N GLY A 57 1.64 11.26 -3.39
CA GLY A 57 1.22 11.25 -4.79
C GLY A 57 1.69 10.08 -5.62
N TYR A 58 2.15 8.98 -5.02
CA TYR A 58 2.59 7.81 -5.77
C TYR A 58 1.36 7.01 -6.22
N LYS A 59 0.96 7.19 -7.46
CA LYS A 59 -0.33 6.71 -7.99
C LYS A 59 -0.47 5.20 -7.99
N GLU A 60 0.64 4.49 -8.19
CA GLU A 60 0.62 3.03 -8.25
C GLU A 60 0.20 2.36 -6.93
N VAL A 61 0.17 3.11 -5.83
CA VAL A 61 -0.20 2.54 -4.52
C VAL A 61 -1.66 2.84 -4.16
N TYR A 62 -2.36 3.67 -4.94
CA TYR A 62 -3.73 4.08 -4.60
C TYR A 62 -4.67 2.88 -4.48
N ASP A 63 -4.64 1.96 -5.44
CA ASP A 63 -5.51 0.79 -5.43
C ASP A 63 -5.18 -0.14 -4.27
N THR A 64 -3.90 -0.33 -4.00
CA THR A 64 -3.42 -1.13 -2.86
C THR A 64 -3.94 -0.55 -1.55
N LEU A 65 -3.86 0.76 -1.39
CA LEU A 65 -4.35 1.42 -0.18
C LEU A 65 -5.86 1.26 -0.04
N GLY A 66 -6.60 1.38 -1.16
CA GLY A 66 -8.03 1.11 -1.17
C GLY A 66 -8.34 -0.29 -0.67
N ASN A 67 -7.57 -1.29 -1.12
CA ASN A 67 -7.74 -2.68 -0.66
C ASN A 67 -7.48 -2.83 0.84
N PHE A 68 -6.47 -2.14 1.35
CA PHE A 68 -6.16 -2.19 2.79
C PHE A 68 -7.33 -1.67 3.62
N TYR A 69 -7.95 -0.56 3.21
CA TYR A 69 -9.12 -0.03 3.89
C TYR A 69 -10.34 -0.93 3.75
N LYS A 70 -10.55 -1.49 2.55
CA LYS A 70 -11.70 -2.36 2.31
C LYS A 70 -11.65 -3.64 3.15
N LEU A 71 -10.46 -4.22 3.28
CA LEU A 71 -10.26 -5.50 3.96
C LEU A 71 -9.86 -5.35 5.43
N GLY A 72 -9.57 -4.13 5.87
CA GLY A 72 -9.10 -3.90 7.23
C GLY A 72 -7.70 -4.45 7.46
N LYS A 73 -6.80 -4.31 6.48
CA LYS A 73 -5.42 -4.78 6.62
C LYS A 73 -4.59 -3.72 7.29
N GLY A 74 -4.14 -4.01 8.51
CA GLY A 74 -3.32 -3.07 9.27
C GLY A 74 -4.05 -1.82 9.73
N THR A 75 -5.35 -1.75 9.48
CA THR A 75 -6.22 -0.65 9.88
C THR A 75 -7.63 -1.17 10.01
N GLU A 76 -8.55 -0.38 10.51
CA GLU A 76 -9.96 -0.76 10.55
C GLU A 76 -10.56 -0.72 9.15
N ILE A 77 -11.57 -1.54 8.90
CA ILE A 77 -12.33 -1.50 7.64
C ILE A 77 -12.96 -0.12 7.51
N ASN A 78 -12.74 0.52 6.38
CA ASN A 78 -13.31 1.83 6.10
C ASN A 78 -13.65 1.92 4.62
N LEU A 79 -14.93 1.66 4.29
CA LEU A 79 -15.36 1.64 2.89
C LEU A 79 -15.37 3.02 2.25
N GLU A 80 -15.56 4.08 3.03
CA GLU A 80 -15.50 5.45 2.51
C GLU A 80 -14.09 5.78 2.03
N GLU A 81 -13.07 5.42 2.83
CA GLU A 81 -11.68 5.63 2.43
C GLU A 81 -11.31 4.73 1.26
N ALA A 82 -11.76 3.47 1.27
CA ALA A 82 -11.52 2.56 0.15
C ALA A 82 -12.07 3.15 -1.15
N PHE A 83 -13.31 3.63 -1.13
CA PHE A 83 -13.95 4.27 -2.27
C PHE A 83 -13.13 5.46 -2.79
N LYS A 84 -12.69 6.32 -1.88
CA LYS A 84 -11.91 7.50 -2.23
C LYS A 84 -10.61 7.13 -2.97
N TRP A 85 -9.87 6.14 -2.46
CA TRP A 85 -8.61 5.74 -3.07
C TRP A 85 -8.80 4.98 -4.37
N TYR A 86 -9.84 4.13 -4.47
CA TYR A 86 -10.18 3.48 -5.74
C TYR A 86 -10.56 4.51 -6.80
N LYS A 87 -11.32 5.54 -6.41
CA LYS A 87 -11.70 6.60 -7.34
C LYS A 87 -10.47 7.34 -7.86
N LYS A 88 -9.56 7.68 -6.96
CA LYS A 88 -8.29 8.31 -7.38
C LYS A 88 -7.49 7.42 -8.32
N SER A 89 -7.42 6.14 -8.03
CA SER A 89 -6.71 5.18 -8.86
C SER A 89 -7.34 5.09 -10.24
N ALA A 90 -8.67 5.00 -10.32
CA ALA A 90 -9.39 4.93 -11.57
C ALA A 90 -9.18 6.21 -12.41
N GLU A 91 -9.23 7.36 -11.78
CA GLU A 91 -9.00 8.65 -12.42
C GLU A 91 -7.58 8.77 -12.99
N ASN A 92 -6.65 7.98 -12.46
CA ASN A 92 -5.27 7.94 -12.93
C ASN A 92 -5.01 6.76 -13.87
N GLY A 93 -6.05 6.17 -14.44
CA GLY A 93 -5.94 5.19 -15.52
C GLY A 93 -5.86 3.73 -15.10
N ASN A 94 -6.10 3.40 -13.85
CA ASN A 94 -6.09 2.00 -13.40
C ASN A 94 -7.47 1.37 -13.66
N ASN A 95 -7.55 0.50 -14.67
CA ASN A 95 -8.81 -0.12 -15.06
C ASN A 95 -9.39 -1.06 -13.99
N GLU A 96 -8.55 -1.73 -13.22
CA GLU A 96 -9.03 -2.59 -12.13
C GLU A 96 -9.80 -1.81 -11.07
N SER A 97 -9.44 -0.54 -10.88
CA SER A 97 -10.07 0.30 -9.89
C SER A 97 -11.52 0.60 -10.21
N PHE A 98 -11.90 0.60 -11.49
CA PHE A 98 -13.31 0.73 -11.87
C PHE A 98 -14.12 -0.45 -11.36
N GLN A 99 -13.57 -1.66 -11.43
CA GLN A 99 -14.24 -2.84 -10.90
C GLN A 99 -14.34 -2.78 -9.37
N ASN A 100 -13.27 -2.33 -8.72
CA ASN A 100 -13.26 -2.18 -7.26
C ASN A 100 -14.29 -1.14 -6.82
N LEU A 101 -14.46 -0.06 -7.58
CA LEU A 101 -15.50 0.93 -7.31
C LEU A 101 -16.88 0.32 -7.45
N ALA A 102 -17.10 -0.45 -8.52
CA ALA A 102 -18.38 -1.12 -8.73
C ALA A 102 -18.73 -2.04 -7.57
N LEU A 103 -17.72 -2.78 -7.08
CA LEU A 103 -17.90 -3.67 -5.92
C LEU A 103 -18.28 -2.89 -4.66
N CYS A 104 -17.71 -1.70 -4.47
CA CYS A 104 -18.05 -0.86 -3.32
C CYS A 104 -19.53 -0.46 -3.35
N TYR A 105 -20.05 -0.12 -4.52
CA TYR A 105 -21.47 0.20 -4.66
C TYR A 105 -22.37 -1.02 -4.51
N ASP A 106 -21.89 -2.18 -5.01
CA ASP A 106 -22.67 -3.42 -5.02
C ASP A 106 -22.91 -3.96 -3.61
N ILE A 107 -21.95 -3.80 -2.72
CA ILE A 107 -22.04 -4.29 -1.34
C ILE A 107 -22.49 -3.22 -0.35
N GLY A 108 -22.50 -1.98 -0.78
CA GLY A 108 -22.89 -0.84 0.04
C GLY A 108 -24.31 -0.46 -0.18
#